data_6a0a9f5d7fe82fe97117ef839e2ffca1
#
_entry.id   6a0a9f5d7fe82fe97117ef839e2ffca1
#
_cell.length_a   1.000
_cell.length_b   1.000
_cell.length_c   1.000
_cell.angle_alpha   90.00
_cell.angle_beta   90.00
_cell.angle_gamma   90.00
#
_symmetry.space_group_name_H-M   'P 1'
#
loop_
_entity.id
_entity.type
_entity.pdbx_description
1 polymer ?
#
loop_
_entity_poly.entity_id
_entity_poly.type
_entity_poly.pdbx_seq_one_letter_code
_entity_poly.pdbx_strand_id
1 'polypeptide(L)'
;MIKEKLVISDTNILLDLISINILEEFFSLPCDFYTTDFVINEIIQPSQIKAIEKYTKSKKLEVVSFSFEEIGKINDIHTNNTNNASITDCSVWYYAKETGGRLFTGDGKLRKSAEVDNVKVSGILYIFDNLIEYGILEASDSADLLEQLMQINMRLPKGECEKRILKWRSSYFARAQKS
;
A
#
# COMPACT_ATOMS: atom_id res chain seq x y z
N MET A 1 6.61 -3.61 -13.50
CA MET A 1 5.12 -3.68 -13.66
C MET A 1 4.52 -4.59 -12.61
N ILE A 2 3.39 -4.19 -12.04
CA ILE A 2 2.60 -5.06 -11.18
C ILE A 2 2.09 -6.21 -12.06
N LYS A 3 2.51 -7.42 -11.74
CA LYS A 3 2.09 -8.64 -12.46
C LYS A 3 0.89 -9.30 -11.80
N GLU A 4 0.68 -9.02 -10.53
CA GLU A 4 -0.43 -9.55 -9.75
C GLU A 4 -1.64 -8.63 -9.90
N LYS A 5 -2.79 -9.23 -10.21
CA LYS A 5 -4.04 -8.48 -10.32
C LYS A 5 -4.60 -8.08 -8.96
N LEU A 6 -4.29 -8.82 -7.91
CA LEU A 6 -4.92 -8.68 -6.61
C LEU A 6 -3.95 -8.03 -5.63
N VAL A 7 -4.35 -6.89 -5.10
CA VAL A 7 -3.58 -6.05 -4.18
C VAL A 7 -4.39 -5.84 -2.91
N ILE A 8 -3.77 -6.12 -1.77
CA ILE A 8 -4.37 -5.91 -0.45
C ILE A 8 -3.61 -4.77 0.23
N SER A 9 -4.32 -3.71 0.63
CA SER A 9 -3.71 -2.58 1.33
C SER A 9 -3.97 -2.63 2.81
N ASP A 10 -2.93 -2.37 3.61
CA ASP A 10 -3.07 -2.08 5.04
C ASP A 10 -3.46 -0.61 5.28
N THR A 11 -3.74 -0.27 6.55
CA THR A 11 -4.13 1.08 6.97
C THR A 11 -3.05 2.10 6.64
N ASN A 12 -1.76 1.80 6.90
CA ASN A 12 -0.67 2.75 6.75
C ASN A 12 -0.49 3.20 5.30
N ILE A 13 -0.59 2.29 4.34
CA ILE A 13 -0.49 2.62 2.92
C ILE A 13 -1.63 3.54 2.49
N LEU A 14 -2.86 3.24 2.90
CA LEU A 14 -4.01 4.09 2.56
C LEU A 14 -3.85 5.50 3.13
N LEU A 15 -3.39 5.61 4.39
CA LEU A 15 -3.16 6.90 5.03
C LEU A 15 -2.02 7.68 4.38
N ASP A 16 -0.94 7.02 3.98
CA ASP A 16 0.16 7.64 3.24
C ASP A 16 -0.34 8.22 1.91
N LEU A 17 -1.10 7.46 1.12
CA LEU A 17 -1.67 7.90 -0.15
C LEU A 17 -2.65 9.05 -0.01
N ILE A 18 -3.46 9.05 1.07
CA ILE A 18 -4.37 10.17 1.40
C ILE A 18 -3.56 11.43 1.71
N SER A 19 -2.49 11.30 2.50
CA SER A 19 -1.71 12.44 3.00
C SER A 19 -1.05 13.26 1.89
N ILE A 20 -0.73 12.61 0.77
CA ILE A 20 -0.15 13.24 -0.43
C ILE A 20 -1.12 13.31 -1.61
N ASN A 21 -2.40 13.00 -1.37
CA ASN A 21 -3.52 13.15 -2.31
C ASN A 21 -3.35 12.41 -3.65
N ILE A 22 -2.87 11.16 -3.62
CA ILE A 22 -2.68 10.30 -4.82
C ILE A 22 -3.53 9.02 -4.81
N LEU A 23 -4.66 9.02 -4.11
CA LEU A 23 -5.56 7.86 -4.14
C LEU A 23 -6.13 7.59 -5.53
N GLU A 24 -6.40 8.63 -6.33
CA GLU A 24 -6.95 8.47 -7.68
C GLU A 24 -5.94 7.80 -8.61
N GLU A 25 -4.69 8.25 -8.56
CA GLU A 25 -3.58 7.67 -9.29
C GLU A 25 -3.35 6.21 -8.88
N PHE A 26 -3.35 5.93 -7.57
CA PHE A 26 -3.20 4.57 -7.05
C PHE A 26 -4.29 3.63 -7.57
N PHE A 27 -5.56 4.02 -7.47
CA PHE A 27 -6.68 3.22 -7.96
C PHE A 27 -6.85 3.24 -9.49
N SER A 28 -5.98 3.95 -10.22
CA SER A 28 -5.87 3.89 -11.68
C SER A 28 -4.90 2.82 -12.17
N LEU A 29 -4.10 2.23 -11.29
CA LEU A 29 -3.28 1.07 -11.62
C LEU A 29 -4.17 -0.11 -12.07
N PRO A 30 -3.71 -0.93 -13.03
CA PRO A 30 -4.51 -2.04 -13.59
C PRO A 30 -4.51 -3.26 -12.68
N CYS A 31 -5.04 -3.12 -11.47
CA CYS A 31 -5.20 -4.18 -10.48
C CYS A 31 -6.56 -4.11 -9.79
N ASP A 32 -6.94 -5.23 -9.16
CA ASP A 32 -8.10 -5.32 -8.30
C ASP A 32 -7.63 -5.02 -6.86
N PHE A 33 -8.25 -4.05 -6.22
CA PHE A 33 -7.85 -3.55 -4.91
C PHE A 33 -8.79 -4.04 -3.82
N TYR A 34 -8.18 -4.58 -2.76
CA TYR A 34 -8.87 -5.09 -1.60
C TYR A 34 -8.30 -4.50 -0.32
N THR A 35 -9.13 -4.43 0.69
CA THR A 35 -8.75 -4.22 2.08
C THR A 35 -9.73 -4.97 2.96
N THR A 36 -9.54 -4.95 4.27
CA THR A 36 -10.44 -5.62 5.21
C THR A 36 -11.29 -4.62 5.97
N ASP A 37 -12.41 -5.05 6.50
CA ASP A 37 -13.23 -4.25 7.39
C ASP A 37 -12.47 -3.85 8.67
N PHE A 38 -11.53 -4.67 9.15
CA PHE A 38 -10.61 -4.31 10.22
C PHE A 38 -9.80 -3.03 9.88
N VAL A 39 -9.25 -2.94 8.67
CA VAL A 39 -8.51 -1.77 8.20
C VAL A 39 -9.42 -0.54 8.12
N ILE A 40 -10.61 -0.68 7.55
CA ILE A 40 -11.57 0.42 7.44
C ILE A 40 -11.98 0.94 8.83
N ASN A 41 -12.16 0.06 9.80
CA ASN A 41 -12.53 0.42 11.17
C ASN A 41 -11.41 1.13 11.95
N GLU A 42 -10.14 1.00 11.54
CA GLU A 42 -9.02 1.78 12.12
C GLU A 42 -9.00 3.23 11.65
N ILE A 43 -9.65 3.53 10.54
CA ILE A 43 -9.68 4.89 9.98
C ILE A 43 -10.79 5.67 10.65
N ILE A 44 -10.40 6.55 11.58
CA ILE A 44 -11.33 7.28 12.45
C ILE A 44 -11.51 8.76 12.06
N GLN A 45 -10.59 9.32 11.27
CA GLN A 45 -10.70 10.74 10.90
C GLN A 45 -11.74 10.95 9.78
N PRO A 46 -12.73 11.84 9.96
CA PRO A 46 -13.81 12.02 9.00
C PRO A 46 -13.36 12.36 7.57
N SER A 47 -12.29 13.13 7.42
CA SER A 47 -11.71 13.47 6.12
C SER A 47 -11.12 12.25 5.40
N GLN A 48 -10.45 11.36 6.14
CA GLN A 48 -9.88 10.12 5.62
C GLN A 48 -10.96 9.11 5.26
N ILE A 49 -11.97 8.96 6.11
CA ILE A 49 -13.16 8.13 5.83
C ILE A 49 -13.80 8.58 4.51
N LYS A 50 -14.07 9.89 4.37
CA LYS A 50 -14.68 10.46 3.16
C LYS A 50 -13.83 10.23 1.91
N ALA A 51 -12.49 10.32 2.02
CA ALA A 51 -11.59 10.08 0.91
C ALA A 51 -11.66 8.64 0.41
N ILE A 52 -11.76 7.65 1.31
CA ILE A 52 -11.84 6.23 0.97
C ILE A 52 -13.24 5.82 0.51
N GLU A 53 -14.30 6.39 1.09
CA GLU A 53 -15.69 6.07 0.72
C GLU A 53 -15.98 6.21 -0.79
N LYS A 54 -15.36 7.18 -1.46
CA LYS A 54 -15.48 7.33 -2.92
C LYS A 54 -15.11 6.04 -3.65
N TYR A 55 -14.06 5.37 -3.19
CA TYR A 55 -13.53 4.17 -3.85
C TYR A 55 -14.24 2.89 -3.43
N THR A 56 -14.70 2.79 -2.18
CA THR A 56 -15.52 1.66 -1.74
C THR A 56 -16.91 1.70 -2.38
N LYS A 57 -17.55 2.87 -2.46
CA LYS A 57 -18.85 3.05 -3.14
C LYS A 57 -18.79 2.77 -4.64
N SER A 58 -17.68 3.12 -5.30
CA SER A 58 -17.47 2.84 -6.73
C SER A 58 -16.94 1.43 -7.00
N LYS A 59 -16.74 0.61 -5.97
CA LYS A 59 -16.15 -0.74 -6.05
C LYS A 59 -14.74 -0.78 -6.66
N LYS A 60 -14.03 0.33 -6.63
CA LYS A 60 -12.59 0.35 -6.94
C LYS A 60 -11.73 -0.20 -5.81
N LEU A 61 -12.21 -0.11 -4.57
CA LEU A 61 -11.66 -0.76 -3.40
C LEU A 61 -12.73 -1.67 -2.81
N GLU A 62 -12.51 -2.96 -2.84
CA GLU A 62 -13.38 -3.94 -2.22
C GLU A 62 -13.00 -4.14 -0.74
N VAL A 63 -14.00 -4.11 0.14
CA VAL A 63 -13.83 -4.33 1.57
C VAL A 63 -14.27 -5.74 1.90
N VAL A 64 -13.33 -6.54 2.39
CA VAL A 64 -13.56 -7.94 2.75
C VAL A 64 -13.97 -8.02 4.21
N SER A 65 -15.06 -8.74 4.46
CA SER A 65 -15.49 -9.18 5.79
C SER A 65 -15.32 -10.69 5.90
N PHE A 66 -15.02 -11.17 7.09
CA PHE A 66 -14.67 -12.55 7.33
C PHE A 66 -15.80 -13.32 8.04
N SER A 67 -15.94 -14.58 7.69
CA SER A 67 -16.77 -15.52 8.41
C SER A 67 -16.22 -15.81 9.82
N PHE A 68 -17.02 -16.40 10.69
CA PHE A 68 -16.58 -16.78 12.05
C PHE A 68 -15.37 -17.73 12.02
N GLU A 69 -15.34 -18.66 11.07
CA GLU A 69 -14.22 -19.60 10.91
C GLU A 69 -12.92 -18.85 10.50
N GLU A 70 -13.01 -17.92 9.57
CA GLU A 70 -11.87 -17.12 9.11
C GLU A 70 -11.35 -16.20 10.22
N ILE A 71 -12.25 -15.61 11.02
CA ILE A 71 -11.86 -14.82 12.22
C ILE A 71 -11.09 -15.70 13.20
N GLY A 72 -11.47 -16.97 13.37
CA GLY A 72 -10.72 -17.93 14.16
C GLY A 72 -9.28 -18.10 13.64
N LYS A 73 -9.12 -18.30 12.34
CA LYS A 73 -7.78 -18.43 11.69
C LYS A 73 -6.95 -17.15 11.83
N ILE A 74 -7.56 -15.98 11.66
CA ILE A 74 -6.89 -14.68 11.86
C ILE A 74 -6.42 -14.54 13.31
N ASN A 75 -7.25 -14.94 14.28
CA ASN A 75 -6.88 -14.92 15.69
C ASN A 75 -5.74 -15.90 16.01
N ASP A 76 -5.71 -17.07 15.39
CA ASP A 76 -4.60 -18.03 15.51
C ASP A 76 -3.28 -17.44 14.99
N ILE A 77 -3.31 -16.75 13.85
CA ILE A 77 -2.15 -16.01 13.33
C ILE A 77 -1.71 -14.94 14.33
N HIS A 78 -2.64 -14.17 14.87
CA HIS A 78 -2.35 -13.11 15.85
C HIS A 78 -1.71 -13.67 17.13
N THR A 79 -2.25 -14.77 17.64
CA THR A 79 -1.77 -15.38 18.89
C THR A 79 -0.39 -16.04 18.73
N ASN A 80 -0.12 -16.65 17.57
CA ASN A 80 1.12 -17.39 17.32
C ASN A 80 2.23 -16.52 16.71
N ASN A 81 1.93 -15.28 16.33
CA ASN A 81 2.90 -14.38 15.70
C ASN A 81 3.89 -13.80 16.74
N THR A 82 5.17 -13.95 16.47
CA THR A 82 6.26 -13.50 17.34
C THR A 82 6.63 -12.02 17.18
N ASN A 83 6.11 -11.36 16.15
CA ASN A 83 6.47 -9.97 15.82
C ASN A 83 5.45 -8.94 16.33
N ASN A 84 4.46 -9.36 17.13
CA ASN A 84 3.38 -8.50 17.66
C ASN A 84 2.61 -7.74 16.59
N ALA A 85 2.30 -8.39 15.46
CA ALA A 85 1.38 -7.83 14.48
C ALA A 85 -0.02 -7.68 15.10
N SER A 86 -0.71 -6.57 14.81
CA SER A 86 -2.07 -6.34 15.30
C SER A 86 -3.06 -7.34 14.68
N ILE A 87 -4.26 -7.43 15.24
CA ILE A 87 -5.32 -8.26 14.63
C ILE A 87 -5.69 -7.74 13.23
N THR A 88 -5.63 -6.43 13.03
CA THR A 88 -5.82 -5.80 11.72
C THR A 88 -4.74 -6.21 10.73
N ASP A 89 -3.45 -6.16 11.14
CA ASP A 89 -2.35 -6.66 10.32
C ASP A 89 -2.52 -8.14 9.96
N CYS A 90 -2.95 -8.96 10.93
CA CYS A 90 -3.21 -10.38 10.71
C CYS A 90 -4.36 -10.61 9.72
N SER A 91 -5.36 -9.73 9.67
CA SER A 91 -6.48 -9.83 8.73
C SER A 91 -6.04 -9.64 7.26
N VAL A 92 -5.21 -8.63 6.98
CA VAL A 92 -4.69 -8.41 5.63
C VAL A 92 -3.66 -9.46 5.24
N TRP A 93 -2.84 -9.91 6.18
CA TRP A 93 -1.90 -11.00 5.97
C TRP A 93 -2.62 -12.31 5.63
N TYR A 94 -3.64 -12.69 6.44
CA TYR A 94 -4.47 -13.86 6.18
C TYR A 94 -5.08 -13.82 4.78
N TYR A 95 -5.73 -12.70 4.43
CA TYR A 95 -6.39 -12.57 3.14
C TYR A 95 -5.40 -12.63 1.97
N ALA A 96 -4.23 -11.99 2.10
CA ALA A 96 -3.18 -12.06 1.09
C ALA A 96 -2.65 -13.49 0.91
N LYS A 97 -2.49 -14.25 2.00
CA LYS A 97 -2.05 -15.65 1.98
C LYS A 97 -3.08 -16.55 1.28
N GLU A 98 -4.35 -16.44 1.66
CA GLU A 98 -5.41 -17.29 1.10
C GLU A 98 -5.68 -17.01 -0.39
N THR A 99 -5.53 -15.77 -0.83
CA THR A 99 -5.83 -15.37 -2.20
C THR A 99 -4.62 -15.35 -3.13
N GLY A 100 -3.40 -15.49 -2.59
CA GLY A 100 -2.16 -15.32 -3.35
C GLY A 100 -1.92 -13.87 -3.80
N GLY A 101 -2.61 -12.90 -3.21
CA GLY A 101 -2.49 -11.48 -3.52
C GLY A 101 -1.19 -10.87 -2.98
N ARG A 102 -0.86 -9.68 -3.46
CA ARG A 102 0.26 -8.89 -2.96
C ARG A 102 -0.21 -7.98 -1.82
N LEU A 103 0.45 -8.09 -0.67
CA LEU A 103 0.21 -7.20 0.47
C LEU A 103 1.02 -5.92 0.32
N PHE A 104 0.36 -4.77 0.41
CA PHE A 104 1.00 -3.46 0.53
C PHE A 104 1.01 -3.01 1.98
N THR A 105 2.21 -2.90 2.55
CA THR A 105 2.40 -2.42 3.92
C THR A 105 3.68 -1.62 4.08
N GLY A 106 3.61 -0.61 4.94
CA GLY A 106 4.75 0.14 5.45
C GLY A 106 5.34 -0.46 6.74
N ASP A 107 4.67 -1.43 7.35
CA ASP A 107 5.11 -2.04 8.60
C ASP A 107 6.14 -3.16 8.37
N GLY A 108 7.36 -2.96 8.90
CA GLY A 108 8.45 -3.92 8.74
C GLY A 108 8.24 -5.22 9.52
N LYS A 109 7.43 -5.21 10.59
CA LYS A 109 7.13 -6.42 11.37
C LYS A 109 6.11 -7.27 10.63
N LEU A 110 5.04 -6.65 10.14
CA LEU A 110 4.05 -7.32 9.30
C LEU A 110 4.70 -7.91 8.05
N ARG A 111 5.58 -7.13 7.38
CA ARG A 111 6.36 -7.62 6.23
C ARG A 111 7.09 -8.92 6.54
N LYS A 112 7.91 -8.92 7.60
CA LYS A 112 8.71 -10.10 7.98
C LYS A 112 7.82 -11.32 8.26
N SER A 113 6.71 -11.12 8.96
CA SER A 113 5.77 -12.18 9.30
C SER A 113 5.09 -12.75 8.04
N ALA A 114 4.61 -11.89 7.16
CA ALA A 114 3.93 -12.32 5.94
C ALA A 114 4.88 -13.00 4.93
N GLU A 115 6.13 -12.53 4.83
CA GLU A 115 7.16 -13.13 3.96
C GLU A 115 7.51 -14.56 4.38
N VAL A 116 7.47 -14.89 5.69
CA VAL A 116 7.66 -16.27 6.18
C VAL A 116 6.59 -17.22 5.61
N ASP A 117 5.39 -16.72 5.41
CA ASP A 117 4.28 -17.44 4.79
C ASP A 117 4.26 -17.36 3.25
N ASN A 118 5.36 -16.92 2.64
CA ASN A 118 5.50 -16.71 1.19
C ASN A 118 4.52 -15.68 0.60
N VAL A 119 3.97 -14.78 1.40
CA VAL A 119 3.16 -13.67 0.91
C VAL A 119 4.08 -12.64 0.24
N LYS A 120 3.73 -12.21 -0.96
CA LYS A 120 4.46 -11.14 -1.65
C LYS A 120 4.13 -9.81 -0.99
N VAL A 121 5.14 -9.12 -0.46
CA VAL A 121 4.97 -7.85 0.23
C VAL A 121 5.68 -6.72 -0.50
N SER A 122 5.01 -5.59 -0.63
CA SER A 122 5.59 -4.35 -1.17
C SER A 122 5.18 -3.15 -0.31
N GLY A 123 5.88 -2.05 -0.47
CA GLY A 123 5.60 -0.80 0.23
C GLY A 123 5.29 0.34 -0.73
N ILE A 124 5.19 1.55 -0.19
CA ILE A 124 4.84 2.76 -0.95
C ILE A 124 5.79 3.04 -2.14
N LEU A 125 7.08 2.75 -2.00
CA LEU A 125 8.07 2.95 -3.07
C LEU A 125 7.77 2.10 -4.31
N TYR A 126 7.29 0.86 -4.12
CA TYR A 126 6.85 0.01 -5.23
C TYR A 126 5.60 0.58 -5.92
N ILE A 127 4.72 1.23 -5.18
CA ILE A 127 3.55 1.91 -5.74
C ILE A 127 4.02 3.05 -6.66
N PHE A 128 4.91 3.92 -6.18
CA PHE A 128 5.48 5.00 -7.00
C PHE A 128 6.17 4.48 -8.26
N ASP A 129 7.02 3.45 -8.13
CA ASP A 129 7.71 2.85 -9.29
C ASP A 129 6.69 2.39 -10.36
N ASN A 130 5.56 1.81 -9.94
CA ASN A 130 4.52 1.39 -10.87
C ASN A 130 3.70 2.55 -11.44
N LEU A 131 3.38 3.58 -10.65
CA LEU A 131 2.68 4.77 -11.15
C LEU A 131 3.46 5.44 -12.28
N ILE A 132 4.80 5.51 -12.14
CA ILE A 132 5.69 6.03 -13.19
C ILE A 132 5.73 5.08 -14.38
N GLU A 133 5.86 3.78 -14.15
CA GLU A 133 5.99 2.79 -15.24
C GLU A 133 4.73 2.68 -16.10
N TYR A 134 3.55 2.83 -15.48
CA TYR A 134 2.28 2.90 -16.21
C TYR A 134 1.96 4.28 -16.80
N GLY A 135 2.84 5.28 -16.59
CA GLY A 135 2.64 6.64 -17.09
C GLY A 135 1.48 7.39 -16.42
N ILE A 136 1.11 6.98 -15.20
CA ILE A 136 0.05 7.62 -14.40
C ILE A 136 0.60 8.88 -13.73
N LEU A 137 1.86 8.82 -13.27
CA LEU A 137 2.59 9.96 -12.72
C LEU A 137 3.91 10.17 -13.48
N GLU A 138 4.27 11.43 -13.67
CA GLU A 138 5.61 11.78 -14.16
C GLU A 138 6.67 11.52 -13.07
N ALA A 139 7.89 11.20 -13.50
CA ALA A 139 8.99 10.91 -12.59
C ALA A 139 9.36 12.12 -11.70
N SER A 140 9.28 13.35 -12.25
CA SER A 140 9.50 14.60 -11.49
C SER A 140 8.48 14.78 -10.39
N ASP A 141 7.19 14.63 -10.70
CA ASP A 141 6.09 14.81 -9.76
C ASP A 141 6.15 13.73 -8.66
N SER A 142 6.51 12.51 -9.04
CA SER A 142 6.71 11.41 -8.10
C SER A 142 7.85 11.69 -7.12
N ALA A 143 8.94 12.35 -7.56
CA ALA A 143 10.02 12.75 -6.69
C ALA A 143 9.56 13.80 -5.66
N ASP A 144 8.80 14.80 -6.08
CA ASP A 144 8.29 15.86 -5.21
C ASP A 144 7.26 15.32 -4.21
N LEU A 145 6.36 14.44 -4.65
CA LEU A 145 5.39 13.75 -3.79
C LEU A 145 6.08 12.85 -2.75
N LEU A 146 7.13 12.13 -3.16
CA LEU A 146 7.88 11.29 -2.23
C LEU A 146 8.64 12.14 -1.19
N GLU A 147 9.22 13.28 -1.58
CA GLU A 147 9.82 14.23 -0.63
C GLU A 147 8.78 14.77 0.36
N GLN A 148 7.58 15.13 -0.13
CA GLN A 148 6.49 15.55 0.74
C GLN A 148 6.11 14.45 1.73
N LEU A 149 5.98 13.20 1.27
CA LEU A 149 5.65 12.07 2.13
C LEU A 149 6.73 11.81 3.19
N MET A 150 8.01 11.97 2.84
CA MET A 150 9.13 11.85 3.79
C MET A 150 9.06 12.87 4.95
N GLN A 151 8.45 14.03 4.75
CA GLN A 151 8.23 15.00 5.83
C GLN A 151 7.09 14.59 6.77
N ILE A 152 6.14 13.81 6.26
CA ILE A 152 4.94 13.37 7.00
C ILE A 152 5.20 12.03 7.69
N ASN A 153 5.81 11.08 6.99
CA ASN A 153 6.06 9.72 7.46
C ASN A 153 7.55 9.47 7.69
N MET A 154 8.01 9.71 8.93
CA MET A 154 9.41 9.51 9.35
C MET A 154 9.86 8.04 9.37
N ARG A 155 8.95 7.08 9.19
CA ARG A 155 9.27 5.63 9.15
C ARG A 155 9.71 5.14 7.78
N LEU A 156 9.62 5.97 6.75
CA LEU A 156 10.08 5.61 5.42
C LEU A 156 11.60 5.33 5.40
N PRO A 157 12.05 4.37 4.58
CA PRO A 157 13.48 4.05 4.46
C PRO A 157 14.21 5.17 3.71
N LYS A 158 14.72 6.15 4.46
CA LYS A 158 15.28 7.41 3.96
C LYS A 158 16.24 7.20 2.79
N GLY A 159 17.23 6.31 2.93
CA GLY A 159 18.23 6.07 1.88
C GLY A 159 17.62 5.52 0.58
N GLU A 160 16.61 4.68 0.67
CA GLU A 160 15.91 4.15 -0.52
C GLU A 160 15.00 5.21 -1.17
N CYS A 161 14.40 6.09 -0.38
CA CYS A 161 13.64 7.24 -0.89
C CYS A 161 14.58 8.21 -1.64
N GLU A 162 15.68 8.61 -1.04
CA GLU A 162 16.66 9.52 -1.64
C GLU A 162 17.23 8.98 -2.95
N LYS A 163 17.59 7.69 -3.01
CA LYS A 163 18.03 7.03 -4.25
C LYS A 163 16.99 7.12 -5.37
N ARG A 164 15.70 6.89 -5.06
CA ARG A 164 14.63 6.99 -6.07
C ARG A 164 14.42 8.42 -6.55
N ILE A 165 14.38 9.38 -5.63
CA ILE A 165 14.24 10.80 -5.97
C ILE A 165 15.34 11.23 -6.94
N LEU A 166 16.61 10.90 -6.65
CA LEU A 166 17.73 11.19 -7.52
C LEU A 166 17.59 10.52 -8.90
N LYS A 167 17.22 9.24 -8.92
CA LYS A 167 16.98 8.48 -10.16
C LYS A 167 15.87 9.12 -11.00
N TRP A 168 14.74 9.45 -10.41
CA TRP A 168 13.59 9.99 -11.11
C TRP A 168 13.86 11.39 -11.66
N ARG A 169 14.52 12.24 -10.90
CA ARG A 169 14.96 13.58 -11.37
C ARG A 169 15.97 13.50 -12.50
N SER A 170 16.98 12.61 -12.41
CA SER A 170 17.97 12.45 -13.48
C SER A 170 17.36 11.93 -14.79
N SER A 171 16.39 11.04 -14.73
CA SER A 171 15.68 10.52 -15.92
C SER A 171 14.86 11.60 -16.62
N TYR A 172 14.31 12.56 -15.88
CA TYR A 172 13.61 13.72 -16.43
C TYR A 172 14.55 14.64 -17.23
N PHE A 173 15.71 15.00 -16.67
CA PHE A 173 16.71 15.83 -17.37
C PHE A 173 17.23 15.18 -18.65
N ALA A 174 17.41 13.85 -18.66
CA ALA A 174 17.86 13.13 -19.83
C ALA A 174 16.81 13.09 -20.97
N ARG A 175 15.52 13.16 -20.65
CA ARG A 175 14.43 13.27 -21.64
C ARG A 175 14.28 14.68 -22.17
N ALA A 176 14.34 15.69 -21.30
CA ALA A 176 14.24 17.11 -21.67
C ALA A 176 15.35 17.60 -22.60
N GLN A 177 16.53 16.95 -22.60
CA GLN A 177 17.64 17.28 -23.52
C GLN A 177 17.51 16.62 -24.91
N LYS A 178 16.55 15.70 -25.11
CA LYS A 178 16.33 15.00 -26.37
C LYS A 178 15.10 15.50 -27.14
N SER A 179 14.37 16.45 -26.57
CA SER A 179 13.23 17.15 -27.17
C SER A 179 13.63 18.51 -27.71
#